data_441c461cba04d63aa503d547ef2ddfe5
#
_entry.id   441c461cba04d63aa503d547ef2ddfe5
#
_cell.length_a   1.000
_cell.length_b   1.000
_cell.length_c   1.000
_cell.angle_alpha   90.00
_cell.angle_beta   90.00
_cell.angle_gamma   90.00
#
_symmetry.space_group_name_H-M   'P 1'
#
loop_
_entity.id
_entity.type
_entity.pdbx_description
1 polymer ?
#
loop_
_entity_poly.entity_id
_entity_poly.type
_entity_poly.pdbx_seq_one_letter_code
_entity_poly.pdbx_strand_id
1 'polypeptide(L)'
;MFRFYLLILVFLSNLAWAEEPTLPPAKNFFLDSQQVWKKKIPILIMFSIPDCGFCQKIKEDVIGPMADLEEYQDKIIIRHINANSFDEINNFYNEEVSHNEFAFKYAVNFFPTVLLVDNYGATLDKVLGVTNEDYYWTDLDQVIDESTEKLRKQLQATL
;
A
#
# COMPACT_ATOMS: atom_id res chain seq x y z
N MET A 1 -32.56 -59.59 12.20
CA MET A 1 -32.51 -58.52 11.20
C MET A 1 -31.75 -57.34 11.80
N PHE A 2 -30.45 -57.23 11.60
CA PHE A 2 -29.59 -56.15 12.09
C PHE A 2 -29.56 -55.03 11.03
N ARG A 3 -30.18 -53.88 11.35
CA ARG A 3 -30.07 -52.69 10.49
C ARG A 3 -28.81 -51.92 10.89
N PHE A 4 -27.77 -52.05 10.08
CA PHE A 4 -26.57 -51.21 10.15
C PHE A 4 -26.92 -49.79 9.67
N TYR A 5 -26.98 -48.86 10.58
CA TYR A 5 -26.97 -47.42 10.25
C TYR A 5 -25.54 -46.99 10.03
N LEU A 6 -25.19 -46.82 8.75
CA LEU A 6 -23.91 -46.24 8.32
C LEU A 6 -24.00 -44.71 8.54
N LEU A 7 -23.45 -44.25 9.64
CA LEU A 7 -23.25 -42.81 9.87
C LEU A 7 -22.09 -42.32 8.98
N ILE A 8 -22.43 -41.77 7.82
CA ILE A 8 -21.48 -41.01 6.98
C ILE A 8 -21.25 -39.69 7.66
N LEU A 9 -20.16 -39.58 8.41
CA LEU A 9 -19.63 -38.34 8.95
C LEU A 9 -19.00 -37.56 7.76
N VAL A 10 -19.79 -36.64 7.17
CA VAL A 10 -19.32 -35.68 6.19
C VAL A 10 -18.45 -34.68 6.93
N PHE A 11 -17.14 -34.90 6.92
CA PHE A 11 -16.17 -33.88 7.29
C PHE A 11 -16.22 -32.80 6.21
N LEU A 12 -17.00 -31.77 6.45
CA LEU A 12 -16.89 -30.49 5.74
C LEU A 12 -15.58 -29.85 6.18
N SER A 13 -14.50 -30.22 5.53
CA SER A 13 -13.25 -29.48 5.59
C SER A 13 -13.52 -28.09 4.98
N ASN A 14 -13.72 -27.11 5.85
CA ASN A 14 -13.61 -25.71 5.47
C ASN A 14 -12.17 -25.49 5.01
N LEU A 15 -11.94 -25.57 3.70
CA LEU A 15 -10.74 -24.97 3.11
C LEU A 15 -10.90 -23.46 3.33
N ALA A 16 -10.35 -22.96 4.42
CA ALA A 16 -10.08 -21.54 4.54
C ALA A 16 -9.05 -21.22 3.43
N TRP A 17 -9.52 -20.63 2.36
CA TRP A 17 -8.64 -19.99 1.40
C TRP A 17 -7.98 -18.86 2.18
N ALA A 18 -6.69 -18.99 2.43
CA ALA A 18 -5.90 -17.87 2.92
C ALA A 18 -5.99 -16.80 1.84
N GLU A 19 -6.75 -15.75 2.10
CA GLU A 19 -6.81 -14.58 1.24
C GLU A 19 -5.41 -13.97 1.27
N GLU A 20 -4.76 -13.89 0.11
CA GLU A 20 -3.43 -13.27 0.03
C GLU A 20 -3.53 -11.84 0.58
N PRO A 21 -2.56 -11.39 1.41
CA PRO A 21 -2.60 -10.05 1.97
C PRO A 21 -2.60 -9.03 0.83
N THR A 22 -3.76 -8.42 0.63
CA THR A 22 -3.94 -7.40 -0.39
C THR A 22 -3.75 -6.03 0.24
N LEU A 23 -2.78 -5.27 -0.26
CA LEU A 23 -2.65 -3.88 0.16
C LEU A 23 -3.91 -3.08 -0.18
N PRO A 24 -4.28 -2.09 0.64
CA PRO A 24 -5.38 -1.20 0.32
C PRO A 24 -5.20 -0.58 -1.07
N PRO A 25 -6.09 -0.90 -2.05
CA PRO A 25 -5.96 -0.37 -3.40
C PRO A 25 -6.16 1.15 -3.39
N ALA A 26 -5.42 1.85 -4.25
CA ALA A 26 -5.70 3.25 -4.50
C ALA A 26 -7.09 3.38 -5.16
N LYS A 27 -7.89 4.34 -4.67
CA LYS A 27 -9.20 4.65 -5.24
C LYS A 27 -9.38 6.15 -5.43
N ASN A 28 -9.03 6.95 -4.43
CA ASN A 28 -9.26 8.39 -4.47
C ASN A 28 -8.23 9.14 -3.62
N PHE A 29 -7.18 9.63 -4.27
CA PHE A 29 -6.13 10.40 -3.61
C PHE A 29 -6.57 11.78 -3.17
N PHE A 30 -7.62 12.35 -3.78
CA PHE A 30 -8.20 13.60 -3.32
C PHE A 30 -8.82 13.46 -1.92
N LEU A 31 -9.52 12.35 -1.65
CA LEU A 31 -10.03 12.08 -0.31
C LEU A 31 -8.91 11.72 0.69
N ASP A 32 -7.90 10.97 0.24
CA ASP A 32 -6.73 10.66 1.06
C ASP A 32 -5.97 11.94 1.44
N SER A 33 -5.86 12.92 0.53
CA SER A 33 -5.18 14.20 0.77
C SER A 33 -5.81 15.00 1.93
N GLN A 34 -7.13 14.90 2.08
CA GLN A 34 -7.84 15.54 3.20
C GLN A 34 -7.48 14.88 4.54
N GLN A 35 -7.23 13.56 4.54
CA GLN A 35 -6.77 12.86 5.74
C GLN A 35 -5.33 13.23 6.09
N VAL A 36 -4.44 13.36 5.08
CA VAL A 36 -3.06 13.85 5.26
C VAL A 36 -3.06 15.20 5.98
N TRP A 37 -3.87 16.14 5.50
CA TRP A 37 -4.00 17.46 6.11
C TRP A 37 -4.48 17.39 7.57
N LYS A 38 -5.49 16.56 7.84
CA LYS A 38 -6.10 16.41 9.17
C LYS A 38 -5.18 15.70 10.16
N LYS A 39 -4.59 14.56 9.75
CA LYS A 39 -3.77 13.70 10.61
C LYS A 39 -2.29 14.10 10.64
N LYS A 40 -1.81 14.86 9.64
CA LYS A 40 -0.40 15.24 9.43
C LYS A 40 0.51 14.02 9.29
N ILE A 41 0.04 13.03 8.53
CA ILE A 41 0.75 11.81 8.18
C ILE A 41 0.85 11.70 6.65
N PRO A 42 1.95 11.18 6.07
CA PRO A 42 2.10 11.05 4.62
C PRO A 42 1.26 9.90 4.05
N ILE A 43 1.19 9.84 2.71
CA ILE A 43 0.69 8.66 1.99
C ILE A 43 1.90 7.88 1.49
N LEU A 44 1.93 6.59 1.80
CA LEU A 44 2.80 5.60 1.17
C LEU A 44 2.10 5.01 -0.04
N ILE A 45 2.68 5.16 -1.21
CA ILE A 45 2.17 4.57 -2.45
C ILE A 45 3.15 3.49 -2.90
N MET A 46 2.73 2.24 -2.85
CA MET A 46 3.48 1.13 -3.42
C MET A 46 3.09 0.92 -4.87
N PHE A 47 4.05 1.03 -5.77
CA PHE A 47 3.88 0.69 -7.19
C PHE A 47 4.43 -0.70 -7.47
N SER A 48 3.63 -1.53 -8.12
CA SER A 48 4.01 -2.86 -8.56
C SER A 48 3.49 -3.17 -9.95
N ILE A 49 3.94 -4.28 -10.51
CA ILE A 49 3.42 -4.89 -11.75
C ILE A 49 3.11 -6.36 -11.49
N PRO A 50 2.28 -7.01 -12.32
CA PRO A 50 2.12 -8.47 -12.29
C PRO A 50 3.46 -9.19 -12.46
N ASP A 51 3.55 -10.40 -11.92
CA ASP A 51 4.71 -11.30 -12.03
C ASP A 51 6.05 -10.72 -11.48
N CYS A 52 5.96 -9.78 -10.54
CA CYS A 52 7.10 -9.18 -9.86
C CYS A 52 7.34 -9.85 -8.50
N GLY A 53 8.29 -10.78 -8.43
CA GLY A 53 8.58 -11.53 -7.20
C GLY A 53 8.97 -10.66 -6.01
N PHE A 54 9.82 -9.64 -6.20
CA PHE A 54 10.17 -8.68 -5.14
C PHE A 54 8.98 -7.84 -4.70
N CYS A 55 8.08 -7.47 -5.64
CA CYS A 55 6.86 -6.74 -5.29
C CYS A 55 5.97 -7.59 -4.38
N GLN A 56 5.79 -8.88 -4.72
CA GLN A 56 5.00 -9.80 -3.92
C GLN A 56 5.60 -9.97 -2.53
N LYS A 57 6.91 -10.22 -2.46
CA LYS A 57 7.62 -10.38 -1.19
C LYS A 57 7.45 -9.16 -0.26
N ILE A 58 7.68 -7.95 -0.78
CA ILE A 58 7.56 -6.73 0.03
C ILE A 58 6.11 -6.47 0.44
N LYS A 59 5.16 -6.82 -0.41
CA LYS A 59 3.73 -6.74 -0.09
C LYS A 59 3.37 -7.67 1.07
N GLU A 60 3.84 -8.92 1.04
CA GLU A 60 3.50 -9.94 2.03
C GLU A 60 4.27 -9.78 3.34
N ASP A 61 5.57 -9.51 3.26
CA ASP A 61 6.46 -9.57 4.43
C ASP A 61 6.59 -8.22 5.16
N VAL A 62 6.28 -7.10 4.48
CA VAL A 62 6.54 -5.76 5.03
C VAL A 62 5.30 -4.87 4.99
N ILE A 63 4.86 -4.42 3.79
CA ILE A 63 3.85 -3.36 3.70
C ILE A 63 2.45 -3.87 4.08
N GLY A 64 2.13 -5.14 3.78
CA GLY A 64 0.88 -5.76 4.23
C GLY A 64 0.76 -5.81 5.75
N PRO A 65 1.73 -6.44 6.46
CA PRO A 65 1.76 -6.39 7.92
C PRO A 65 1.74 -4.97 8.50
N MET A 66 2.46 -3.99 7.91
CA MET A 66 2.36 -2.58 8.32
C MET A 66 0.93 -2.04 8.18
N ALA A 67 0.21 -2.38 7.11
CA ALA A 67 -1.16 -1.94 6.90
C ALA A 67 -2.14 -2.48 7.95
N ASP A 68 -1.86 -3.67 8.51
CA ASP A 68 -2.70 -4.35 9.51
C ASP A 68 -2.38 -3.91 10.95
N LEU A 69 -1.17 -3.41 11.21
CA LEU A 69 -0.75 -2.98 12.55
C LEU A 69 -1.37 -1.64 12.94
N GLU A 70 -1.97 -1.58 14.12
CA GLU A 70 -2.64 -0.39 14.66
C GLU A 70 -1.69 0.82 14.74
N GLU A 71 -0.42 0.62 15.07
CA GLU A 71 0.58 1.68 15.17
C GLU A 71 0.81 2.42 13.83
N TYR A 72 0.64 1.74 12.68
CA TYR A 72 0.80 2.35 11.36
C TYR A 72 -0.46 3.09 10.88
N GLN A 73 -1.65 2.80 11.41
CA GLN A 73 -2.91 3.48 11.02
C GLN A 73 -2.91 4.98 11.34
N ASP A 74 -2.14 5.37 12.38
CA ASP A 74 -1.95 6.78 12.75
C ASP A 74 -0.58 7.34 12.32
N LYS A 75 0.24 6.53 11.62
CA LYS A 75 1.58 6.87 11.14
C LYS A 75 1.60 7.14 9.64
N ILE A 76 0.75 6.44 8.86
CA ILE A 76 0.79 6.51 7.40
C ILE A 76 -0.52 6.05 6.76
N ILE A 77 -0.84 6.58 5.57
CA ILE A 77 -1.92 6.09 4.70
C ILE A 77 -1.27 5.22 3.63
N ILE A 78 -1.58 3.92 3.59
CA ILE A 78 -0.99 3.00 2.60
C ILE A 78 -1.94 2.84 1.42
N ARG A 79 -1.42 2.94 0.19
CA ARG A 79 -2.13 2.71 -1.07
C ARG A 79 -1.27 1.92 -2.05
N HIS A 80 -1.93 1.07 -2.82
CA HIS A 80 -1.30 0.24 -3.84
C HIS A 80 -1.74 0.66 -5.24
N ILE A 81 -0.78 0.78 -6.15
CA ILE A 81 -0.94 1.04 -7.59
C ILE A 81 -0.35 -0.15 -8.36
N ASN A 82 -1.17 -0.79 -9.20
CA ASN A 82 -0.69 -1.71 -10.21
C ASN A 82 -0.37 -0.90 -11.49
N ALA A 83 0.91 -0.65 -11.74
CA ALA A 83 1.35 0.24 -12.83
C ALA A 83 0.98 -0.26 -14.25
N ASN A 84 0.55 -1.51 -14.39
CA ASN A 84 0.07 -2.08 -15.66
C ASN A 84 -1.46 -2.10 -15.78
N SER A 85 -2.20 -1.66 -14.73
CA SER A 85 -3.67 -1.64 -14.78
C SER A 85 -4.19 -0.36 -15.43
N PHE A 86 -5.29 -0.50 -16.15
CA PHE A 86 -6.11 0.59 -16.70
C PHE A 86 -7.33 0.90 -15.83
N ASP A 87 -7.41 0.31 -14.64
CA ASP A 87 -8.44 0.67 -13.66
C ASP A 87 -8.30 2.14 -13.27
N GLU A 88 -9.44 2.80 -13.07
CA GLU A 88 -9.51 4.23 -12.83
C GLU A 88 -9.45 4.56 -11.33
N ILE A 89 -8.78 5.67 -11.04
CA ILE A 89 -8.67 6.28 -9.71
C ILE A 89 -8.85 7.79 -9.83
N ASN A 90 -9.24 8.45 -8.74
CA ASN A 90 -9.15 9.89 -8.67
C ASN A 90 -7.77 10.32 -8.16
N ASN A 91 -7.09 11.16 -8.92
CA ASN A 91 -5.81 11.74 -8.53
C ASN A 91 -5.95 12.80 -7.42
N PHE A 92 -4.87 13.47 -7.03
CA PHE A 92 -4.85 14.52 -6.00
C PHE A 92 -5.69 15.76 -6.34
N TYR A 93 -6.02 15.97 -7.61
CA TYR A 93 -6.85 17.08 -8.12
C TYR A 93 -8.29 16.67 -8.39
N ASN A 94 -8.68 15.47 -7.96
CA ASN A 94 -9.99 14.87 -8.22
C ASN A 94 -10.29 14.63 -9.71
N GLU A 95 -9.24 14.43 -10.50
CA GLU A 95 -9.33 14.04 -11.91
C GLU A 95 -9.24 12.51 -12.01
N GLU A 96 -10.04 11.92 -12.89
CA GLU A 96 -10.03 10.50 -13.16
C GLU A 96 -8.85 10.15 -14.07
N VAL A 97 -8.01 9.20 -13.64
CA VAL A 97 -6.83 8.73 -14.37
C VAL A 97 -6.67 7.24 -14.14
N SER A 98 -6.06 6.53 -15.08
CA SER A 98 -5.72 5.12 -14.85
C SER A 98 -4.52 4.96 -13.92
N HIS A 99 -4.39 3.77 -13.29
CA HIS A 99 -3.20 3.40 -12.53
C HIS A 99 -1.90 3.55 -13.35
N ASN A 100 -1.97 3.17 -14.65
CA ASN A 100 -0.84 3.28 -15.57
C ASN A 100 -0.45 4.75 -15.80
N GLU A 101 -1.41 5.63 -16.10
CA GLU A 101 -1.16 7.06 -16.27
C GLU A 101 -0.63 7.70 -14.98
N PHE A 102 -1.18 7.29 -13.84
CA PHE A 102 -0.71 7.76 -12.54
C PHE A 102 0.75 7.36 -12.29
N ALA A 103 1.12 6.10 -12.54
CA ALA A 103 2.51 5.62 -12.43
C ALA A 103 3.45 6.36 -13.40
N PHE A 104 3.01 6.61 -14.63
CA PHE A 104 3.76 7.37 -15.63
C PHE A 104 4.02 8.81 -15.17
N LYS A 105 3.01 9.49 -14.60
CA LYS A 105 3.15 10.85 -14.06
C LYS A 105 4.26 10.95 -12.99
N TYR A 106 4.44 9.90 -12.17
CA TYR A 106 5.50 9.82 -11.17
C TYR A 106 6.82 9.26 -11.72
N ALA A 107 6.94 9.06 -13.03
CA ALA A 107 8.11 8.48 -13.70
C ALA A 107 8.54 7.15 -13.06
N VAL A 108 7.58 6.31 -12.67
CA VAL A 108 7.85 4.99 -12.10
C VAL A 108 8.12 4.02 -13.22
N ASN A 109 9.37 3.57 -13.31
CA ASN A 109 9.87 2.63 -14.33
C ASN A 109 10.71 1.49 -13.74
N PHE A 110 10.71 1.35 -12.42
CA PHE A 110 11.39 0.30 -11.67
C PHE A 110 10.45 -0.25 -10.58
N PHE A 111 10.48 -1.57 -10.33
CA PHE A 111 9.54 -2.22 -9.40
C PHE A 111 10.24 -3.16 -8.43
N PRO A 112 9.80 -3.20 -7.15
CA PRO A 112 8.85 -2.28 -6.54
C PRO A 112 9.41 -0.85 -6.42
N THR A 113 8.54 0.15 -6.51
CA THR A 113 8.84 1.51 -6.07
C THR A 113 7.86 1.90 -4.98
N VAL A 114 8.36 2.48 -3.90
CA VAL A 114 7.56 3.08 -2.84
C VAL A 114 7.81 4.58 -2.83
N LEU A 115 6.73 5.36 -2.90
CA LEU A 115 6.77 6.82 -2.74
C LEU A 115 6.07 7.22 -1.45
N LEU A 116 6.67 8.14 -0.72
CA LEU A 116 6.05 8.89 0.36
C LEU A 116 5.67 10.25 -0.20
N VAL A 117 4.38 10.61 -0.13
CA VAL A 117 3.89 11.85 -0.72
C VAL A 117 3.09 12.69 0.28
N ASP A 118 3.04 13.99 0.04
CA ASP A 118 2.25 14.95 0.81
C ASP A 118 0.77 15.01 0.34
N ASN A 119 0.02 15.97 0.87
CA ASN A 119 -1.38 16.20 0.53
C ASN A 119 -1.62 16.76 -0.89
N TYR A 120 -0.59 17.17 -1.60
CA TYR A 120 -0.66 17.59 -3.02
C TYR A 120 -0.11 16.53 -3.97
N GLY A 121 0.37 15.41 -3.43
CA GLY A 121 1.05 14.36 -4.20
C GLY A 121 2.51 14.69 -4.50
N ALA A 122 3.10 15.72 -3.86
CA ALA A 122 4.52 15.97 -4.02
C ALA A 122 5.34 14.92 -3.26
N THR A 123 6.39 14.41 -3.91
CA THR A 123 7.22 13.36 -3.32
C THR A 123 8.05 13.91 -2.16
N LEU A 124 7.87 13.34 -0.98
CA LEU A 124 8.66 13.59 0.22
C LEU A 124 9.91 12.71 0.25
N ASP A 125 9.73 11.44 -0.14
CA ASP A 125 10.80 10.45 -0.23
C ASP A 125 10.47 9.33 -1.20
N LYS A 126 11.49 8.53 -1.58
CA LYS A 126 11.38 7.46 -2.57
C LYS A 126 12.29 6.29 -2.24
N VAL A 127 11.73 5.06 -2.19
CA VAL A 127 12.49 3.82 -2.08
C VAL A 127 12.37 3.04 -3.37
N LEU A 128 13.52 2.69 -3.97
CA LEU A 128 13.60 1.96 -5.24
C LEU A 128 14.07 0.53 -5.02
N GLY A 129 13.28 -0.43 -5.43
CA GLY A 129 13.60 -1.85 -5.34
C GLY A 129 13.77 -2.34 -3.93
N VAL A 130 14.50 -3.46 -3.80
CA VAL A 130 14.84 -4.10 -2.53
C VAL A 130 16.35 -4.26 -2.50
N THR A 131 17.03 -3.43 -1.73
CA THR A 131 18.50 -3.46 -1.59
C THR A 131 18.94 -4.51 -0.58
N ASN A 132 18.18 -4.67 0.51
CA ASN A 132 18.40 -5.68 1.53
C ASN A 132 17.06 -6.10 2.13
N GLU A 133 16.67 -7.36 1.96
CA GLU A 133 15.39 -7.89 2.43
C GLU A 133 15.30 -7.88 3.95
N ASP A 134 16.39 -8.24 4.66
CA ASP A 134 16.41 -8.37 6.12
C ASP A 134 16.19 -7.04 6.85
N TYR A 135 16.57 -5.94 6.22
CA TYR A 135 16.47 -4.59 6.81
C TYR A 135 15.38 -3.73 6.18
N TYR A 136 14.68 -4.24 5.15
CA TYR A 136 13.71 -3.43 4.39
C TYR A 136 12.61 -2.83 5.26
N TRP A 137 12.13 -3.58 6.26
CA TRP A 137 11.16 -3.07 7.23
C TRP A 137 11.72 -1.85 7.99
N THR A 138 12.89 -2.01 8.59
CA THR A 138 13.52 -0.95 9.40
C THR A 138 13.84 0.28 8.57
N ASP A 139 14.37 0.08 7.35
CA ASP A 139 14.71 1.17 6.44
C ASP A 139 13.44 1.92 6.00
N LEU A 140 12.36 1.19 5.66
CA LEU A 140 11.09 1.81 5.28
C LEU A 140 10.45 2.56 6.45
N ASP A 141 10.48 2.01 7.65
CA ASP A 141 9.96 2.67 8.86
C ASP A 141 10.70 3.98 9.15
N GLN A 142 12.02 3.99 9.01
CA GLN A 142 12.82 5.22 9.12
C GLN A 142 12.41 6.26 8.05
N VAL A 143 12.25 5.84 6.79
CA VAL A 143 11.83 6.73 5.70
C VAL A 143 10.43 7.30 5.94
N ILE A 144 9.52 6.52 6.53
CA ILE A 144 8.19 6.99 6.94
C ILE A 144 8.30 8.10 7.99
N ASP A 145 9.14 7.91 9.02
CA ASP A 145 9.33 8.89 10.08
C ASP A 145 9.95 10.19 9.55
N GLU A 146 10.99 10.09 8.72
CA GLU A 146 11.62 11.25 8.09
C GLU A 146 10.64 12.01 7.18
N SER A 147 9.83 11.30 6.39
CA SER A 147 8.79 11.89 5.53
C SER A 147 7.71 12.59 6.35
N THR A 148 7.34 12.03 7.49
CA THR A 148 6.38 12.64 8.43
C THR A 148 6.91 13.96 8.98
N GLU A 149 8.18 14.01 9.33
CA GLU A 149 8.82 15.27 9.79
C GLU A 149 8.88 16.32 8.67
N LYS A 150 9.26 15.92 7.44
CA LYS A 150 9.27 16.80 6.27
C LYS A 150 7.88 17.40 6.04
N LEU A 151 6.85 16.55 6.02
CA LEU A 151 5.45 16.96 5.84
C LEU A 151 5.02 17.97 6.93
N ARG A 152 5.27 17.67 8.20
CA ARG A 152 4.89 18.55 9.32
C ARG A 152 5.53 19.92 9.23
N LYS A 153 6.82 19.98 8.84
CA LYS A 153 7.53 21.26 8.61
C LYS A 153 6.90 22.06 7.47
N GLN A 154 6.56 21.39 6.35
CA GLN A 154 5.90 22.04 5.20
C GLN A 154 4.52 22.60 5.59
N LEU A 155 3.71 21.82 6.30
CA LEU A 155 2.38 22.25 6.75
C LEU A 155 2.42 23.42 7.75
N GLN A 156 3.45 23.49 8.59
CA GLN A 156 3.66 24.63 9.50
C GLN A 156 4.09 25.91 8.79
N ALA A 157 4.85 25.81 7.71
CA ALA A 157 5.30 26.94 6.91
C ALA A 157 4.18 27.58 6.05
N THR A 158 3.06 26.88 5.89
CA THR A 158 1.93 27.31 5.06
C THR A 158 0.81 27.99 5.89
N LEU A 159 0.91 27.97 7.21
CA LEU A 159 0.00 28.62 8.17
C LEU A 159 0.48 30.03 8.54
#